data_3d4862d8de5b18a3aec9debceaf002f8
#
_entry.id   3d4862d8de5b18a3aec9debceaf002f8
#
_cell.length_a   1.000
_cell.length_b   1.000
_cell.length_c   1.000
_cell.angle_alpha   90.00
_cell.angle_beta   90.00
_cell.angle_gamma   90.00
#
_symmetry.space_group_name_H-M   'P 1'
#
loop_
_entity.id
_entity.type
_entity.pdbx_description
1 polymer ?
#
loop_
_entity_poly.entity_id
_entity_poly.type
_entity_poly.pdbx_seq_one_letter_code
_entity_poly.pdbx_strand_id
1 'polypeptide(L)'
;MDARCGQVYTALFRGQAGTLTRLTEDEALPLTELKKKLQDCPAPLWLCGDGAHLGLAAWGEELPVKLAPAHLCYQRAAAVGLAAMNHLGEAVSPEALVPCYLRPANAMTLEQRQHKAE
;
A
#
# COMPACT_ATOMS: atom_id res chain seq x y z
N MET A 1 -2.02 2.32 -1.62
CA MET A 1 -2.06 3.01 -2.94
C MET A 1 -2.96 2.23 -3.89
N ASP A 2 -3.67 2.92 -4.80
CA ASP A 2 -4.46 2.26 -5.85
C ASP A 2 -3.53 1.50 -6.82
N ALA A 3 -3.67 0.16 -6.88
CA ALA A 3 -2.90 -0.71 -7.78
C ALA A 3 -3.67 -1.04 -9.07
N ARG A 4 -4.81 -0.39 -9.30
CA ARG A 4 -5.76 -0.62 -10.40
C ARG A 4 -6.39 -2.02 -10.36
N CYS A 5 -7.39 -2.25 -11.20
CA CYS A 5 -8.09 -3.54 -11.33
C CYS A 5 -8.64 -4.10 -10.00
N GLY A 6 -9.15 -3.25 -9.11
CA GLY A 6 -9.71 -3.65 -7.81
C GLY A 6 -8.68 -4.12 -6.78
N GLN A 7 -7.40 -3.81 -7.00
CA GLN A 7 -6.32 -4.11 -6.08
C GLN A 7 -5.71 -2.85 -5.48
N VAL A 8 -5.08 -3.01 -4.34
CA VAL A 8 -4.33 -1.95 -3.66
C VAL A 8 -2.94 -2.45 -3.24
N TYR A 9 -1.94 -1.56 -3.34
CA TYR A 9 -0.69 -1.75 -2.64
C TYR A 9 -0.89 -1.31 -1.19
N THR A 10 -0.56 -2.17 -0.24
CA THR A 10 -0.87 -1.97 1.17
C THR A 10 0.20 -2.53 2.09
N ALA A 11 0.32 -1.93 3.25
CA ALA A 11 1.00 -2.45 4.41
C ALA A 11 0.26 -1.97 5.66
N LEU A 12 0.34 -2.74 6.74
CA LEU A 12 -0.27 -2.39 8.02
C LEU A 12 0.78 -1.84 8.98
N PHE A 13 0.40 -0.81 9.70
CA PHE A 13 1.21 -0.17 10.72
C PHE A 13 0.41 0.02 12.00
N ARG A 14 1.09 -0.05 13.12
CA ARG A 14 0.54 0.33 14.43
C ARG A 14 1.10 1.69 14.83
N GLY A 15 0.20 2.65 15.08
CA GLY A 15 0.56 3.95 15.64
C GLY A 15 0.46 3.90 17.17
N GLN A 16 1.52 4.27 17.86
CA GLN A 16 1.51 4.40 19.32
C GLN A 16 2.47 5.52 19.75
N ALA A 17 1.96 6.47 20.52
CA ALA A 17 2.76 7.57 21.08
C ALA A 17 3.66 8.30 20.06
N GLY A 18 3.15 8.56 18.86
CA GLY A 18 3.88 9.26 17.79
C GLY A 18 4.84 8.38 16.98
N THR A 19 4.93 7.09 17.28
CA THR A 19 5.74 6.12 16.54
C THR A 19 4.87 5.22 15.69
N LEU A 20 5.32 4.90 14.48
CA LEU A 20 4.71 3.91 13.60
C LEU A 20 5.57 2.65 13.57
N THR A 21 4.97 1.52 13.92
CA THR A 21 5.60 0.20 13.81
C THR A 21 4.97 -0.55 12.66
N ARG A 22 5.78 -1.03 11.72
CA ARG A 22 5.32 -1.87 10.61
C ARG A 22 4.89 -3.24 11.14
N LEU A 23 3.72 -3.70 10.70
CA LEU A 23 3.16 -5.01 11.09
C LEU A 23 3.22 -6.02 9.94
N THR A 24 3.15 -5.56 8.68
CA THR A 24 3.21 -6.43 7.50
C THR A 24 4.17 -5.87 6.47
N GLU A 25 4.68 -6.74 5.61
CA GLU A 25 5.39 -6.34 4.40
C GLU A 25 4.45 -5.60 3.43
N ASP A 26 5.04 -4.98 2.41
CA ASP A 26 4.29 -4.37 1.31
C ASP A 26 3.67 -5.47 0.44
N GLU A 27 2.38 -5.40 0.20
CA GLU A 27 1.62 -6.39 -0.57
C GLU A 27 0.74 -5.72 -1.61
N ALA A 28 0.48 -6.44 -2.71
CA ALA A 28 -0.56 -6.09 -3.67
C ALA A 28 -1.74 -7.04 -3.46
N LEU A 29 -2.85 -6.53 -2.94
CA LEU A 29 -4.02 -7.35 -2.57
C LEU A 29 -5.31 -6.85 -3.21
N PRO A 30 -6.22 -7.77 -3.60
CA PRO A 30 -7.61 -7.44 -3.83
C PRO A 30 -8.25 -6.84 -2.57
N LEU A 31 -9.19 -5.91 -2.75
CA LEU A 31 -9.92 -5.30 -1.62
C LEU A 31 -10.62 -6.34 -0.74
N THR A 32 -11.10 -7.44 -1.33
CA THR A 32 -11.76 -8.53 -0.61
C THR A 32 -10.82 -9.30 0.32
N GLU A 33 -9.58 -9.48 -0.09
CA GLU A 33 -8.57 -10.14 0.76
C GLU A 33 -8.05 -9.21 1.85
N LEU A 34 -7.82 -7.95 1.52
CA LEU A 34 -7.43 -6.95 2.51
C LEU A 34 -8.51 -6.80 3.58
N LYS A 35 -9.80 -6.80 3.20
CA LYS A 35 -10.92 -6.77 4.15
C LYS A 35 -10.81 -7.88 5.20
N LYS A 36 -10.52 -9.12 4.79
CA LYS A 36 -10.37 -10.26 5.72
C LYS A 36 -9.25 -10.01 6.73
N LYS A 37 -8.11 -9.49 6.27
CA LYS A 37 -6.99 -9.15 7.16
C LYS A 37 -7.35 -8.04 8.17
N LEU A 38 -8.19 -7.08 7.76
CA LEU A 38 -8.58 -5.95 8.62
C LEU A 38 -9.63 -6.31 9.65
N GLN A 39 -10.43 -7.36 9.45
CA GLN A 39 -11.45 -7.80 10.39
C GLN A 39 -10.90 -8.16 11.77
N ASP A 40 -9.68 -8.70 11.82
CA ASP A 40 -9.00 -9.10 13.04
C ASP A 40 -8.14 -7.97 13.66
N CYS A 41 -8.10 -6.80 13.01
CA CYS A 41 -7.33 -5.67 13.50
C CYS A 41 -8.12 -4.85 14.53
N PRO A 42 -7.45 -4.36 15.60
CA PRO A 42 -8.11 -3.54 16.60
C PRO A 42 -8.53 -2.18 16.01
N ALA A 43 -9.72 -1.71 16.39
CA ALA A 43 -10.22 -0.38 16.04
C ALA A 43 -9.53 0.72 16.87
N PRO A 44 -9.45 1.96 16.37
CA PRO A 44 -9.88 2.41 15.05
C PRO A 44 -8.85 2.11 13.95
N LEU A 45 -9.35 1.79 12.75
CA LEU A 45 -8.53 1.59 11.55
C LEU A 45 -8.46 2.88 10.73
N TRP A 46 -7.27 3.40 10.49
CA TRP A 46 -7.04 4.58 9.68
C TRP A 46 -6.55 4.20 8.29
N LEU A 47 -7.26 4.64 7.27
CA LEU A 47 -6.88 4.46 5.87
C LEU A 47 -6.13 5.69 5.37
N CYS A 48 -4.92 5.49 4.86
CA CYS A 48 -4.06 6.53 4.28
C CYS A 48 -3.70 6.18 2.84
N GLY A 49 -3.31 7.18 2.06
CA GLY A 49 -2.91 7.01 0.66
C GLY A 49 -4.07 7.16 -0.33
N ASP A 50 -3.74 7.22 -1.61
CA ASP A 50 -4.70 7.44 -2.71
C ASP A 50 -5.72 6.30 -2.87
N GLY A 51 -5.37 5.07 -2.47
CA GLY A 51 -6.28 3.93 -2.43
C GLY A 51 -7.26 3.91 -1.24
N ALA A 52 -7.11 4.83 -0.27
CA ALA A 52 -7.92 4.83 0.95
C ALA A 52 -9.42 5.01 0.68
N HIS A 53 -9.79 5.81 -0.32
CA HIS A 53 -11.18 6.02 -0.72
C HIS A 53 -11.83 4.74 -1.27
N LEU A 54 -11.06 3.89 -1.95
CA LEU A 54 -11.56 2.60 -2.43
C LEU A 54 -11.92 1.70 -1.25
N GLY A 55 -11.09 1.66 -0.23
CA GLY A 55 -11.36 0.91 0.99
C GLY A 55 -12.57 1.45 1.75
N LEU A 56 -12.69 2.77 1.91
CA LEU A 56 -13.85 3.37 2.56
C LEU A 56 -15.15 3.05 1.82
N ALA A 57 -15.16 3.17 0.49
CA ALA A 57 -16.32 2.86 -0.33
C ALA A 57 -16.70 1.37 -0.27
N ALA A 58 -15.70 0.48 -0.17
CA ALA A 58 -15.93 -0.95 -0.13
C ALA A 58 -16.35 -1.49 1.24
N TRP A 59 -15.90 -0.86 2.35
CA TRP A 59 -16.03 -1.45 3.71
C TRP A 59 -16.54 -0.48 4.77
N GLY A 60 -16.78 0.79 4.44
CA GLY A 60 -17.09 1.83 5.44
C GLY A 60 -18.31 1.54 6.31
N GLU A 61 -19.23 0.74 5.81
CA GLU A 61 -20.42 0.30 6.58
C GLU A 61 -20.18 -0.97 7.40
N GLU A 62 -19.15 -1.76 7.06
CA GLU A 62 -18.90 -3.06 7.67
C GLU A 62 -17.71 -3.08 8.63
N LEU A 63 -16.73 -2.21 8.43
CA LEU A 63 -15.54 -2.11 9.26
C LEU A 63 -15.39 -0.71 9.88
N PRO A 64 -14.83 -0.60 11.09
CA PRO A 64 -14.63 0.68 11.77
C PRO A 64 -13.46 1.47 11.17
N VAL A 65 -13.50 1.69 9.85
CA VAL A 65 -12.47 2.39 9.10
C VAL A 65 -12.73 3.89 9.06
N LYS A 66 -11.66 4.67 9.10
CA LYS A 66 -11.66 6.14 8.97
C LYS A 66 -10.63 6.57 7.95
N LEU A 67 -10.93 7.61 7.18
CA LEU A 67 -9.92 8.23 6.34
C LEU A 67 -8.99 9.12 7.17
N ALA A 68 -7.71 9.06 6.86
CA ALA A 68 -6.78 10.07 7.34
C ALA A 68 -7.16 11.45 6.79
N PRO A 69 -6.80 12.55 7.49
CA PRO A 69 -6.98 13.89 6.95
C PRO A 69 -6.42 14.02 5.53
N ALA A 70 -7.10 14.78 4.66
CA ALA A 70 -6.79 14.86 3.24
C ALA A 70 -5.32 15.19 2.94
N HIS A 71 -4.69 16.03 3.78
CA HIS A 71 -3.27 16.38 3.63
C HIS A 71 -2.29 15.25 3.94
N LEU A 72 -2.76 14.13 4.55
CA LEU A 72 -1.97 12.91 4.81
C LEU A 72 -2.31 11.76 3.85
N CYS A 73 -3.30 11.93 2.97
CA CYS A 73 -3.69 10.89 2.01
C CYS A 73 -2.76 10.78 0.81
N TYR A 74 -1.90 11.78 0.57
CA TYR A 74 -0.99 11.79 -0.57
C TYR A 74 0.46 11.83 -0.12
N GLN A 75 1.31 11.18 -0.88
CA GLN A 75 2.75 11.14 -0.62
C GLN A 75 3.36 12.54 -0.77
N ARG A 76 4.27 12.85 0.13
CA ARG A 76 5.05 14.09 0.11
C ARG A 76 6.52 13.77 0.24
N ALA A 77 7.37 14.38 -0.58
CA ALA A 77 8.82 14.20 -0.53
C ALA A 77 9.40 14.47 0.86
N ALA A 78 8.91 15.51 1.53
CA ALA A 78 9.34 15.83 2.91
C ALA A 78 9.01 14.69 3.90
N ALA A 79 7.84 14.05 3.79
CA ALA A 79 7.47 12.93 4.65
C ALA A 79 8.34 11.69 4.37
N VAL A 80 8.67 11.44 3.10
CA VAL A 80 9.61 10.37 2.71
C VAL A 80 10.99 10.64 3.30
N GLY A 81 11.49 11.89 3.21
CA GLY A 81 12.78 12.28 3.80
C GLY A 81 12.80 12.11 5.32
N LEU A 82 11.75 12.54 6.03
CA LEU A 82 11.64 12.35 7.48
C LEU A 82 11.60 10.86 7.87
N ALA A 83 10.89 10.03 7.12
CA ALA A 83 10.89 8.59 7.35
C ALA A 83 12.28 8.00 7.14
N ALA A 84 12.99 8.39 6.07
CA ALA A 84 14.34 7.92 5.76
C ALA A 84 15.37 8.30 6.84
N MET A 85 15.20 9.40 7.54
CA MET A 85 16.10 9.80 8.65
C MET A 85 16.17 8.75 9.77
N ASN A 86 15.12 7.97 9.96
CA ASN A 86 15.11 6.88 10.95
C ASN A 86 15.80 5.60 10.41
N HIS A 87 16.18 5.57 9.13
CA HIS A 87 16.75 4.42 8.44
C HIS A 87 18.11 4.71 7.78
N LEU A 88 18.84 5.72 8.26
CA LEU A 88 20.14 6.10 7.68
C LEU A 88 21.16 4.98 7.70
N GLY A 89 21.09 4.08 8.70
CA GLY A 89 21.96 2.90 8.78
C GLY A 89 21.66 1.82 7.74
N GLU A 90 20.55 1.92 7.03
CA GLU A 90 20.12 0.99 5.97
C GLU A 90 20.43 1.53 4.56
N ALA A 91 21.20 2.63 4.48
CA ALA A 91 21.58 3.24 3.21
C ALA A 91 22.36 2.24 2.33
N VAL A 92 21.98 2.18 1.08
CA VAL A 92 22.61 1.34 0.06
C VAL A 92 23.28 2.20 -1.01
N SER A 93 24.15 1.59 -1.84
CA SER A 93 24.71 2.31 -2.97
C SER A 93 23.62 2.65 -4.01
N PRO A 94 23.80 3.70 -4.81
CA PRO A 94 22.84 4.07 -5.86
C PRO A 94 22.55 2.91 -6.83
N GLU A 95 23.53 2.07 -7.12
CA GLU A 95 23.41 0.93 -8.03
C GLU A 95 22.53 -0.19 -7.43
N ALA A 96 22.51 -0.30 -6.10
CA ALA A 96 21.68 -1.28 -5.38
C ALA A 96 20.24 -0.80 -5.15
N LEU A 97 19.97 0.50 -5.38
CA LEU A 97 18.65 1.07 -5.22
C LEU A 97 17.76 0.73 -6.42
N VAL A 98 16.88 -0.24 -6.26
CA VAL A 98 15.96 -0.71 -7.29
C VAL A 98 14.51 -0.50 -6.87
N PRO A 99 13.58 -0.30 -7.83
CA PRO A 99 12.15 -0.23 -7.53
C PRO A 99 11.63 -1.54 -6.94
N CYS A 100 10.72 -1.45 -5.96
CA CYS A 100 10.01 -2.60 -5.41
C CYS A 100 8.78 -2.90 -6.27
N TYR A 101 8.85 -3.91 -7.11
CA TYR A 101 7.74 -4.37 -7.96
C TYR A 101 6.94 -5.45 -7.23
N LEU A 102 5.81 -5.08 -6.62
CA LEU A 102 4.91 -5.99 -5.90
C LEU A 102 3.98 -6.78 -6.84
N ARG A 103 3.87 -6.35 -8.10
CA ARG A 103 3.09 -7.04 -9.14
C ARG A 103 3.96 -7.32 -10.35
N PRO A 104 3.81 -8.49 -10.98
CA PRO A 104 4.42 -8.73 -12.28
C PRO A 104 3.86 -7.73 -13.31
N ALA A 105 4.65 -7.40 -14.32
CA ALA A 105 4.19 -6.57 -15.42
C ALA A 105 3.01 -7.26 -16.13
N ASN A 106 1.89 -6.55 -16.27
CA ASN A 106 0.75 -7.05 -17.05
C ASN A 106 0.98 -6.98 -18.58
N ALA A 107 2.15 -6.50 -19.01
CA ALA A 107 2.51 -6.43 -20.41
C ALA A 107 2.83 -7.83 -20.94
N MET A 108 2.05 -8.30 -21.90
CA MET A 108 2.38 -9.51 -22.64
C MET A 108 3.56 -9.24 -23.59
N THR A 109 4.50 -10.16 -23.65
CA THR A 109 5.53 -10.15 -24.72
C THR A 109 4.87 -10.33 -26.09
N LEU A 110 5.57 -9.98 -27.16
CA LEU A 110 5.07 -10.18 -28.53
C LEU A 110 4.73 -11.65 -28.79
N GLU A 111 5.53 -12.57 -28.29
CA GLU A 111 5.30 -14.01 -28.40
C GLU A 111 4.01 -14.45 -27.69
N GLN A 112 3.78 -13.97 -26.47
CA GLN A 112 2.55 -14.27 -25.71
C GLN A 112 1.29 -13.70 -26.38
N ARG A 113 1.39 -12.55 -27.09
CA ARG A 113 0.29 -11.98 -27.86
C ARG A 113 -0.03 -12.81 -29.08
N GLN A 114 0.97 -13.37 -29.77
CA GLN A 114 0.80 -14.22 -30.94
C GLN A 114 0.10 -15.52 -30.60
N HIS A 115 0.51 -16.18 -29.50
CA HIS A 115 -0.14 -17.43 -29.03
C HIS A 115 -1.58 -17.26 -28.49
N LYS A 116 -2.01 -16.04 -28.16
CA LYS A 116 -3.37 -15.77 -27.70
C LYS A 116 -4.32 -15.43 -28.86
N ALA A 117 -3.80 -15.19 -30.06
CA ALA A 117 -4.56 -14.85 -31.27
C ALA A 117 -4.84 -16.09 -32.17
N GLU A 118 -4.29 -17.25 -31.82
CA GLU A 118 -4.63 -18.58 -32.38
C GLU A 118 -5.68 -19.28 -31.50
#